data_e23cb623a7b37355b9d1cf8d522713fa
#
_entry.id   e23cb623a7b37355b9d1cf8d522713fa
#
_cell.length_a   1.000
_cell.length_b   1.000
_cell.length_c   1.000
_cell.angle_alpha   90.00
_cell.angle_beta   90.00
_cell.angle_gamma   90.00
#
_symmetry.space_group_name_H-M   'P 1'
#
loop_
_entity.id
_entity.type
_entity.pdbx_description
1 polymer ?
#
loop_
_entity_poly.entity_id
_entity_poly.type
_entity_poly.pdbx_seq_one_letter_code
_entity_poly.pdbx_strand_id
1 'polypeptide(L)'
;MAAVPSVAQCVTPQPWAHSNAGVVVGNGTAASCTASALATAVAQGGYVTFNCGTRAASIAVNQTINISASTPTVIDGQGKITLDGRQTARIFQVQNGNALSVRNLRLQNGSSVQPASNTQYAPSTWGGGAIKVSYRGKLEVINSQFLSNRSSIGGGAIFAGSDTDVTIVKSSFSKNTSWLGGALYTQLSRLTIVNSEFVGNQAINAPAGFPGADQFGNSGAIDTDGASLAGYLNAAAGGATLSMCGTVVRNNTAANSGGGATLWAYAPDTIDVRYSTFANNIAYGGPAGGARISLGFGDTTHSGTTITTPGIINVEETSFISNRAEKSNAGALYMDCYGPSCNVSNSTFSGNYAKGVGAAIQHVGWSPSNGDQGKTTVRFNNVTFAENTPGSTLFGSGFDIRNSILYSKTERTFCSDQSNTGNNLIEYSAAGGLFHSCLTTGLVRATDPLLGAPAANGGPTLTQLPAPNSPVRNLGNNCRSIDQRGVARDTAVCDAGAVEIK
;
A
#
# COMPACT_ATOMS: atom_id res chain seq x y z
N MET A 1 21.77 5.19 -8.96
CA MET A 1 20.55 4.78 -8.24
C MET A 1 20.40 3.30 -8.42
N ALA A 2 20.01 2.54 -7.37
CA ALA A 2 19.64 1.13 -7.55
C ALA A 2 18.35 1.05 -8.36
N ALA A 3 18.25 0.07 -9.25
CA ALA A 3 17.03 -0.16 -10.02
C ALA A 3 15.94 -0.75 -9.13
N VAL A 4 14.73 -0.23 -9.22
CA VAL A 4 13.55 -0.80 -8.57
C VAL A 4 13.03 -1.94 -9.46
N PRO A 5 12.66 -3.11 -8.88
CA PRO A 5 12.10 -4.20 -9.66
C PRO A 5 10.90 -3.77 -10.51
N SER A 6 10.77 -4.31 -11.70
CA SER A 6 9.67 -4.01 -12.62
C SER A 6 8.86 -5.26 -12.89
N VAL A 7 7.55 -5.15 -12.74
CA VAL A 7 6.57 -6.20 -13.04
C VAL A 7 5.95 -5.89 -14.39
N ALA A 8 6.19 -6.75 -15.38
CA ALA A 8 5.76 -6.52 -16.75
C ALA A 8 4.22 -6.43 -16.91
N GLN A 9 3.48 -7.11 -16.04
CA GLN A 9 2.02 -7.09 -16.00
C GLN A 9 1.43 -5.76 -15.52
N CYS A 10 2.25 -4.92 -14.87
CA CYS A 10 1.80 -3.62 -14.37
C CYS A 10 1.89 -2.56 -15.47
N VAL A 11 0.75 -2.03 -15.88
CA VAL A 11 0.71 -0.94 -16.87
C VAL A 11 1.34 0.32 -16.24
N THR A 12 2.43 0.77 -16.84
CA THR A 12 3.11 1.99 -16.40
C THR A 12 2.42 3.21 -17.01
N PRO A 13 1.92 4.16 -16.21
CA PRO A 13 1.40 5.41 -16.72
C PRO A 13 2.41 6.14 -17.60
N GLN A 14 1.93 6.76 -18.67
CA GLN A 14 2.81 7.56 -19.53
C GLN A 14 3.29 8.80 -18.78
N PRO A 15 4.60 9.09 -18.81
CA PRO A 15 5.14 10.30 -18.21
C PRO A 15 4.53 11.57 -18.81
N TRP A 16 4.35 12.60 -17.99
CA TRP A 16 3.84 13.88 -18.53
C TRP A 16 4.72 14.38 -19.64
N ALA A 17 4.10 14.83 -20.72
CA ALA A 17 4.80 15.47 -21.81
C ALA A 17 5.43 16.81 -21.35
N HIS A 18 6.60 17.10 -21.85
CA HIS A 18 7.28 18.39 -21.64
C HIS A 18 7.97 18.82 -22.92
N SER A 19 8.18 20.12 -23.11
CA SER A 19 9.00 20.62 -24.19
C SER A 19 10.48 20.31 -23.95
N ASN A 20 11.26 20.07 -25.00
CA ASN A 20 12.71 19.88 -24.91
C ASN A 20 13.47 21.19 -24.60
N ALA A 21 12.85 22.34 -24.84
CA ALA A 21 13.39 23.63 -24.45
C ALA A 21 13.13 23.85 -22.96
N GLY A 22 14.14 23.67 -22.14
CA GLY A 22 14.06 23.72 -20.69
C GLY A 22 15.03 24.72 -20.08
N VAL A 23 14.81 24.99 -18.79
CA VAL A 23 15.75 25.78 -17.99
C VAL A 23 16.84 24.87 -17.42
N VAL A 24 18.09 25.28 -17.56
CA VAL A 24 19.25 24.53 -17.03
C VAL A 24 19.74 25.17 -15.74
N VAL A 25 19.74 24.44 -14.65
CA VAL A 25 20.32 24.88 -13.37
C VAL A 25 21.83 24.60 -13.38
N GLY A 26 22.62 25.64 -13.20
CA GLY A 26 24.08 25.54 -13.18
C GLY A 26 24.75 25.78 -14.53
N ASN A 27 26.08 25.92 -14.52
CA ASN A 27 26.92 26.31 -15.67
C ASN A 27 28.13 25.38 -15.88
N GLY A 28 28.06 24.13 -15.44
CA GLY A 28 29.13 23.13 -15.60
C GLY A 28 29.95 22.89 -14.34
N THR A 29 29.63 23.53 -13.22
CA THR A 29 30.28 23.30 -11.93
C THR A 29 29.29 22.96 -10.82
N ALA A 30 29.69 22.13 -9.85
CA ALA A 30 28.82 21.81 -8.72
C ALA A 30 28.45 23.07 -7.89
N ALA A 31 29.33 24.01 -7.76
CA ALA A 31 29.10 25.27 -7.02
C ALA A 31 28.03 26.17 -7.66
N SER A 32 27.81 26.06 -8.96
CA SER A 32 26.77 26.82 -9.67
C SER A 32 25.34 26.26 -9.47
N CYS A 33 25.24 25.01 -9.01
CA CYS A 33 23.96 24.36 -8.73
C CYS A 33 23.52 24.65 -7.30
N THR A 34 22.76 25.71 -7.12
CA THR A 34 22.29 26.17 -5.81
C THR A 34 20.76 26.02 -5.70
N ALA A 35 20.23 26.02 -4.46
CA ALA A 35 18.80 26.04 -4.22
C ALA A 35 18.15 27.32 -4.81
N SER A 36 18.83 28.46 -4.77
CA SER A 36 18.32 29.69 -5.37
C SER A 36 18.20 29.58 -6.89
N ALA A 37 19.22 29.03 -7.58
CA ALA A 37 19.17 28.79 -9.02
C ALA A 37 18.02 27.82 -9.39
N LEU A 38 17.81 26.75 -8.59
CA LEU A 38 16.70 25.84 -8.76
C LEU A 38 15.36 26.55 -8.54
N ALA A 39 15.23 27.36 -7.48
CA ALA A 39 14.00 28.11 -7.19
C ALA A 39 13.64 29.08 -8.34
N THR A 40 14.64 29.77 -8.91
CA THR A 40 14.45 30.64 -10.07
C THR A 40 14.01 29.86 -11.32
N ALA A 41 14.58 28.65 -11.53
CA ALA A 41 14.22 27.81 -12.67
C ALA A 41 12.75 27.29 -12.56
N VAL A 42 12.36 26.76 -11.40
CA VAL A 42 11.02 26.20 -11.22
C VAL A 42 9.91 27.27 -11.19
N ALA A 43 10.25 28.52 -10.85
CA ALA A 43 9.30 29.63 -10.92
C ALA A 43 8.80 29.92 -12.35
N GLN A 44 9.55 29.51 -13.37
CA GLN A 44 9.15 29.63 -14.77
C GLN A 44 8.26 28.48 -15.23
N GLY A 45 8.25 27.36 -14.51
CA GLY A 45 7.60 26.12 -14.94
C GLY A 45 8.32 25.45 -16.11
N GLY A 46 7.70 24.42 -16.69
CA GLY A 46 8.27 23.68 -17.81
C GLY A 46 9.36 22.69 -17.40
N TYR A 47 10.31 22.42 -18.31
CA TYR A 47 11.32 21.38 -18.11
C TYR A 47 12.59 21.96 -17.51
N VAL A 48 12.99 21.43 -16.35
CA VAL A 48 14.17 21.86 -15.58
C VAL A 48 15.18 20.73 -15.53
N THR A 49 16.40 20.99 -15.98
CA THR A 49 17.55 20.08 -15.95
C THR A 49 18.74 20.70 -15.22
N PHE A 50 19.86 19.99 -15.12
CA PHE A 50 21.02 20.41 -14.35
C PHE A 50 22.30 20.28 -15.16
N ASN A 51 23.16 21.30 -15.06
CA ASN A 51 24.53 21.26 -15.52
C ASN A 51 25.47 21.59 -14.35
N CYS A 52 25.64 20.60 -13.45
CA CYS A 52 26.47 20.73 -12.24
C CYS A 52 27.87 20.09 -12.41
N GLY A 53 28.28 19.83 -13.64
CA GLY A 53 29.51 19.12 -13.97
C GLY A 53 29.27 17.60 -14.21
N THR A 54 30.36 16.87 -14.38
CA THR A 54 30.33 15.46 -14.77
C THR A 54 29.98 14.49 -13.62
N ARG A 55 30.24 14.89 -12.36
CA ARG A 55 30.03 14.10 -11.16
C ARG A 55 28.64 14.34 -10.58
N ALA A 56 28.21 13.42 -9.71
CA ALA A 56 27.01 13.63 -8.92
C ALA A 56 27.15 14.87 -8.02
N ALA A 57 26.08 15.65 -7.91
CA ALA A 57 26.04 16.87 -7.13
C ALA A 57 24.91 16.82 -6.09
N SER A 58 25.16 17.44 -4.93
CA SER A 58 24.17 17.61 -3.87
C SER A 58 23.89 19.10 -3.68
N ILE A 59 22.62 19.46 -3.73
CA ILE A 59 22.13 20.82 -3.56
C ILE A 59 21.46 20.91 -2.19
N ALA A 60 22.01 21.75 -1.31
CA ALA A 60 21.41 22.00 -0.01
C ALA A 60 20.18 22.90 -0.14
N VAL A 61 19.03 22.40 0.31
CA VAL A 61 17.76 23.13 0.32
C VAL A 61 17.45 23.55 1.75
N ASN A 62 17.76 24.80 2.09
CA ASN A 62 17.59 25.34 3.44
C ASN A 62 16.22 26.03 3.64
N GLN A 63 15.49 26.22 2.57
CA GLN A 63 14.13 26.80 2.57
C GLN A 63 13.27 26.07 1.55
N THR A 64 11.98 25.92 1.84
CA THR A 64 11.04 25.26 0.93
C THR A 64 10.97 25.97 -0.41
N ILE A 65 11.15 25.23 -1.49
CA ILE A 65 10.98 25.72 -2.86
C ILE A 65 9.51 25.54 -3.27
N ASN A 66 8.85 26.65 -3.61
CA ASN A 66 7.45 26.64 -4.01
C ASN A 66 7.30 26.36 -5.51
N ILE A 67 6.44 25.44 -5.87
CA ILE A 67 5.99 25.15 -7.24
C ILE A 67 4.69 25.90 -7.44
N SER A 68 4.75 27.05 -8.09
CA SER A 68 3.63 27.99 -8.27
C SER A 68 3.37 28.37 -9.73
N ALA A 69 4.20 27.88 -10.67
CA ALA A 69 3.98 28.12 -12.09
C ALA A 69 2.70 27.45 -12.59
N SER A 70 1.92 28.15 -13.41
CA SER A 70 0.71 27.60 -14.05
C SER A 70 1.02 26.49 -15.05
N THR A 71 2.19 26.53 -15.67
CA THR A 71 2.70 25.43 -16.51
C THR A 71 3.27 24.34 -15.62
N PRO A 72 2.94 23.07 -15.87
CA PRO A 72 3.51 21.96 -15.11
C PRO A 72 5.04 22.01 -15.08
N THR A 73 5.61 21.83 -13.91
CA THR A 73 7.07 21.83 -13.70
C THR A 73 7.58 20.38 -13.72
N VAL A 74 8.50 20.07 -14.62
CA VAL A 74 9.16 18.76 -14.71
C VAL A 74 10.63 18.93 -14.36
N ILE A 75 11.10 18.33 -13.28
CA ILE A 75 12.48 18.41 -12.81
C ILE A 75 13.16 17.06 -13.05
N ASP A 76 14.18 17.04 -13.92
CA ASP A 76 14.93 15.81 -14.21
C ASP A 76 16.38 15.93 -13.71
N GLY A 77 16.70 15.15 -12.68
CA GLY A 77 18.04 15.08 -12.09
C GLY A 77 19.03 14.21 -12.85
N GLN A 78 18.60 13.57 -13.93
CA GLN A 78 19.44 12.71 -14.79
C GLN A 78 20.21 11.61 -14.01
N GLY A 79 19.70 11.23 -12.84
CA GLY A 79 20.33 10.25 -11.96
C GLY A 79 21.56 10.75 -11.18
N LYS A 80 21.88 12.04 -11.28
CA LYS A 80 23.09 12.62 -10.69
C LYS A 80 22.82 13.63 -9.57
N ILE A 81 21.60 14.12 -9.43
CA ILE A 81 21.29 15.21 -8.50
C ILE A 81 20.65 14.68 -7.23
N THR A 82 21.16 15.17 -6.11
CA THR A 82 20.56 15.01 -4.78
C THR A 82 20.09 16.37 -4.26
N LEU A 83 18.83 16.46 -3.86
CA LEU A 83 18.30 17.60 -3.11
C LEU A 83 18.28 17.24 -1.64
N ASP A 84 18.98 17.99 -0.81
CA ASP A 84 19.19 17.70 0.61
C ASP A 84 18.58 18.79 1.48
N GLY A 85 17.46 18.46 2.19
CA GLY A 85 16.78 19.38 3.11
C GLY A 85 17.48 19.54 4.46
N ARG A 86 18.61 18.85 4.70
CA ARG A 86 19.47 18.93 5.89
C ARG A 86 18.73 18.77 7.23
N GLN A 87 17.59 18.09 7.24
CA GLN A 87 16.70 17.95 8.40
C GLN A 87 16.12 19.31 8.91
N THR A 88 16.17 20.36 8.10
CA THR A 88 15.74 21.70 8.51
C THR A 88 14.60 22.26 7.67
N ALA A 89 14.48 21.85 6.41
CA ALA A 89 13.45 22.37 5.51
C ALA A 89 12.77 21.26 4.71
N ARG A 90 11.48 21.43 4.40
CA ARG A 90 10.80 20.73 3.32
C ARG A 90 11.48 21.11 1.99
N ILE A 91 11.60 20.16 1.06
CA ILE A 91 12.27 20.44 -0.22
C ILE A 91 11.31 21.17 -1.15
N PHE A 92 10.12 20.62 -1.43
CA PHE A 92 9.15 21.24 -2.33
C PHE A 92 7.77 21.39 -1.70
N GLN A 93 7.08 22.46 -2.08
CA GLN A 93 5.66 22.62 -1.88
C GLN A 93 4.98 22.94 -3.21
N VAL A 94 4.13 22.02 -3.67
CA VAL A 94 3.26 22.22 -4.82
C VAL A 94 2.03 23.01 -4.34
N GLN A 95 1.84 24.18 -4.90
CA GLN A 95 0.73 25.07 -4.54
C GLN A 95 -0.59 24.54 -5.12
N ASN A 96 -1.72 25.10 -4.67
CA ASN A 96 -3.04 24.68 -5.09
C ASN A 96 -3.18 24.67 -6.62
N GLY A 97 -3.64 23.55 -7.19
CA GLY A 97 -3.88 23.41 -8.61
C GLY A 97 -2.62 23.27 -9.49
N ASN A 98 -1.43 23.39 -8.91
CA ASN A 98 -0.19 23.31 -9.68
C ASN A 98 0.30 21.87 -9.81
N ALA A 99 1.29 21.65 -10.69
CA ALA A 99 1.76 20.32 -11.02
C ALA A 99 3.28 20.20 -11.00
N LEU A 100 3.79 19.14 -10.35
CA LEU A 100 5.21 18.81 -10.26
C LEU A 100 5.47 17.39 -10.73
N SER A 101 6.39 17.21 -11.64
CA SER A 101 7.01 15.92 -11.95
C SER A 101 8.46 15.90 -11.48
N VAL A 102 8.83 14.89 -10.70
CA VAL A 102 10.19 14.66 -10.18
C VAL A 102 10.73 13.40 -10.83
N ARG A 103 11.82 13.53 -11.60
CA ARG A 103 12.40 12.43 -12.36
C ARG A 103 13.87 12.25 -12.09
N ASN A 104 14.29 11.00 -11.92
CA ASN A 104 15.71 10.64 -11.80
C ASN A 104 16.46 11.46 -10.71
N LEU A 105 15.81 11.78 -9.60
CA LEU A 105 16.30 12.59 -8.49
C LEU A 105 16.41 11.77 -7.19
N ARG A 106 17.32 12.21 -6.32
CA ARG A 106 17.27 11.84 -4.90
C ARG A 106 16.81 13.04 -4.09
N LEU A 107 15.78 12.87 -3.25
CA LEU A 107 15.30 13.83 -2.26
C LEU A 107 15.56 13.24 -0.88
N GLN A 108 16.43 13.87 -0.11
CA GLN A 108 16.81 13.33 1.21
C GLN A 108 16.78 14.39 2.30
N ASN A 109 16.66 13.90 3.54
CA ASN A 109 16.74 14.73 4.75
C ASN A 109 15.80 15.95 4.70
N GLY A 110 14.69 15.86 3.98
CA GLY A 110 13.64 16.87 4.03
C GLY A 110 12.92 16.83 5.38
N SER A 111 12.51 17.98 5.88
CA SER A 111 11.91 18.09 7.22
C SER A 111 10.71 19.04 7.25
N SER A 112 9.62 18.55 7.85
CA SER A 112 8.42 19.33 8.16
C SER A 112 7.93 18.93 9.57
N VAL A 113 8.76 19.20 10.57
CA VAL A 113 8.51 18.82 11.96
C VAL A 113 7.88 19.98 12.70
N GLN A 114 6.76 19.68 13.33
CA GLN A 114 6.02 20.62 14.17
C GLN A 114 6.80 20.95 15.45
N PRO A 115 6.91 22.23 15.85
CA PRO A 115 7.47 22.59 17.14
C PRO A 115 6.70 21.92 18.30
N ALA A 116 7.40 21.50 19.33
CA ALA A 116 6.80 20.81 20.47
C ALA A 116 5.73 21.67 21.22
N SER A 117 5.83 22.99 21.12
CA SER A 117 4.85 23.93 21.67
C SER A 117 3.55 24.02 20.88
N ASN A 118 3.51 23.50 19.64
CA ASN A 118 2.31 23.51 18.81
C ASN A 118 1.61 22.16 18.94
N THR A 119 0.38 22.17 19.43
CA THR A 119 -0.45 20.97 19.64
C THR A 119 -1.62 20.87 18.64
N GLN A 120 -1.64 21.69 17.59
CA GLN A 120 -2.71 21.65 16.60
C GLN A 120 -2.47 20.55 15.56
N TYR A 121 -3.49 19.76 15.28
CA TYR A 121 -3.49 18.84 14.15
C TYR A 121 -3.62 19.63 12.85
N ALA A 122 -2.53 19.77 12.13
CA ALA A 122 -2.46 20.52 10.88
C ALA A 122 -1.61 19.79 9.82
N PRO A 123 -2.11 18.69 9.23
CA PRO A 123 -1.36 17.93 8.22
C PRO A 123 -1.00 18.78 7.01
N SER A 124 -1.87 19.70 6.63
CA SER A 124 -1.59 20.68 5.57
C SER A 124 -0.42 21.61 5.87
N THR A 125 0.05 21.70 7.10
CA THR A 125 1.23 22.49 7.49
C THR A 125 2.44 21.58 7.72
N TRP A 126 2.27 20.51 8.48
CA TRP A 126 3.35 19.66 9.01
C TRP A 126 3.50 18.29 8.33
N GLY A 127 2.82 18.07 7.19
CA GLY A 127 2.97 16.87 6.35
C GLY A 127 4.02 17.06 5.25
N GLY A 128 4.59 15.95 4.76
CA GLY A 128 5.50 15.91 3.62
C GLY A 128 6.87 16.53 3.89
N GLY A 129 7.79 15.77 4.43
CA GLY A 129 9.15 16.27 4.68
C GLY A 129 9.93 16.58 3.41
N ALA A 130 9.77 15.81 2.34
CA ALA A 130 10.34 16.14 1.04
C ALA A 130 9.37 16.96 0.17
N ILE A 131 8.16 16.47 -0.04
CA ILE A 131 7.17 17.12 -0.91
C ILE A 131 5.83 17.22 -0.21
N LYS A 132 5.23 18.42 -0.26
CA LYS A 132 3.83 18.64 0.04
C LYS A 132 3.09 18.98 -1.23
N VAL A 133 1.97 18.32 -1.48
CA VAL A 133 1.03 18.64 -2.56
C VAL A 133 -0.23 19.25 -1.95
N SER A 134 -0.52 20.48 -2.32
CA SER A 134 -1.70 21.20 -1.81
C SER A 134 -2.94 20.85 -2.64
N TYR A 135 -4.11 21.32 -2.18
CA TYR A 135 -5.41 21.08 -2.78
C TYR A 135 -5.41 21.17 -4.32
N ARG A 136 -5.97 20.17 -4.99
CA ARG A 136 -6.01 20.03 -6.46
C ARG A 136 -4.65 20.01 -7.17
N GLY A 137 -3.56 19.89 -6.42
CA GLY A 137 -2.24 19.74 -7.00
C GLY A 137 -2.03 18.37 -7.64
N LYS A 138 -1.03 18.28 -8.49
CA LYS A 138 -0.64 17.00 -9.14
C LYS A 138 0.82 16.70 -8.90
N LEU A 139 1.13 15.45 -8.63
CA LEU A 139 2.49 14.97 -8.42
C LEU A 139 2.76 13.72 -9.26
N GLU A 140 3.80 13.78 -10.04
CA GLU A 140 4.38 12.60 -10.69
C GLU A 140 5.80 12.37 -10.17
N VAL A 141 6.10 11.14 -9.77
CA VAL A 141 7.41 10.72 -9.28
C VAL A 141 7.89 9.54 -10.12
N ILE A 142 8.99 9.71 -10.85
CA ILE A 142 9.52 8.67 -11.72
C ILE A 142 11.00 8.42 -11.40
N ASN A 143 11.36 7.15 -11.23
CA ASN A 143 12.74 6.69 -11.05
C ASN A 143 13.50 7.55 -10.02
N SER A 144 12.85 7.87 -8.89
CA SER A 144 13.39 8.80 -7.89
C SER A 144 13.48 8.15 -6.52
N GLN A 145 14.33 8.70 -5.66
CA GLN A 145 14.60 8.16 -4.34
C GLN A 145 14.26 9.17 -3.24
N PHE A 146 13.54 8.72 -2.22
CA PHE A 146 13.20 9.50 -1.03
C PHE A 146 13.83 8.85 0.20
N LEU A 147 14.82 9.49 0.77
CA LEU A 147 15.63 8.92 1.84
C LEU A 147 15.63 9.79 3.09
N SER A 148 15.30 9.20 4.24
CA SER A 148 15.43 9.85 5.55
C SER A 148 14.71 11.20 5.67
N ASN A 149 13.57 11.34 4.98
CA ASN A 149 12.72 12.52 5.12
C ASN A 149 11.79 12.33 6.33
N ARG A 150 11.42 13.43 6.99
CA ARG A 150 10.58 13.38 8.18
C ARG A 150 9.53 14.47 8.23
N SER A 151 8.39 14.12 8.79
CA SER A 151 7.32 15.08 9.09
C SER A 151 6.66 14.73 10.43
N SER A 152 5.92 15.65 11.02
CA SER A 152 5.10 15.30 12.18
C SER A 152 3.82 14.61 11.76
N ILE A 153 3.03 15.23 10.90
CA ILE A 153 1.66 14.77 10.62
C ILE A 153 1.52 14.35 9.17
N GLY A 154 1.79 13.08 8.90
CA GLY A 154 1.51 12.46 7.62
C GLY A 154 2.60 12.61 6.55
N GLY A 155 3.01 11.47 6.02
CA GLY A 155 3.94 11.33 4.92
C GLY A 155 5.34 11.87 5.19
N GLY A 156 6.20 11.09 5.81
CA GLY A 156 7.59 11.52 6.08
C GLY A 156 8.31 12.05 4.84
N ALA A 157 8.05 11.44 3.68
CA ALA A 157 8.51 11.95 2.39
C ALA A 157 7.46 12.81 1.69
N ILE A 158 6.26 12.28 1.45
CA ILE A 158 5.23 12.94 0.64
C ILE A 158 3.92 13.05 1.41
N PHE A 159 3.38 14.25 1.49
CA PHE A 159 1.99 14.52 1.86
C PHE A 159 1.22 15.04 0.65
N ALA A 160 0.04 14.47 0.39
CA ALA A 160 -0.88 14.96 -0.63
C ALA A 160 -2.24 15.27 -0.01
N GLY A 161 -2.66 16.53 -0.13
CA GLY A 161 -3.94 17.00 0.37
C GLY A 161 -5.12 16.61 -0.52
N SER A 162 -6.30 17.11 -0.18
CA SER A 162 -7.54 16.69 -0.84
C SER A 162 -7.58 17.03 -2.33
N ASP A 163 -8.27 16.19 -3.08
CA ASP A 163 -8.51 16.32 -4.53
C ASP A 163 -7.22 16.40 -5.37
N THR A 164 -6.17 15.74 -4.90
CA THR A 164 -4.88 15.67 -5.64
C THR A 164 -4.78 14.40 -6.48
N ASP A 165 -3.86 14.42 -7.47
CA ASP A 165 -3.46 13.26 -8.24
C ASP A 165 -1.99 12.94 -7.94
N VAL A 166 -1.71 11.74 -7.46
CA VAL A 166 -0.35 11.27 -7.16
C VAL A 166 -0.04 10.02 -7.96
N THR A 167 0.99 10.08 -8.77
CA THR A 167 1.50 8.94 -9.54
C THR A 167 2.97 8.69 -9.17
N ILE A 168 3.28 7.47 -8.75
CA ILE A 168 4.62 7.05 -8.34
C ILE A 168 5.04 5.83 -9.16
N VAL A 169 6.13 5.96 -9.92
CA VAL A 169 6.60 4.90 -10.82
C VAL A 169 8.08 4.64 -10.60
N LYS A 170 8.46 3.37 -10.47
CA LYS A 170 9.86 2.90 -10.36
C LYS A 170 10.68 3.69 -9.33
N SER A 171 10.08 4.03 -8.20
CA SER A 171 10.68 4.90 -7.20
C SER A 171 10.84 4.21 -5.86
N SER A 172 11.78 4.65 -5.05
CA SER A 172 12.07 4.05 -3.75
C SER A 172 11.96 5.04 -2.61
N PHE A 173 11.34 4.56 -1.52
CA PHE A 173 11.13 5.31 -0.29
C PHE A 173 11.75 4.55 0.87
N SER A 174 12.76 5.11 1.51
CA SER A 174 13.46 4.40 2.58
C SER A 174 13.77 5.29 3.77
N LYS A 175 13.62 4.71 4.97
CA LYS A 175 13.95 5.38 6.25
C LYS A 175 13.23 6.71 6.45
N ASN A 176 12.06 6.89 5.85
CA ASN A 176 11.23 8.07 6.08
C ASN A 176 10.39 7.87 7.36
N THR A 177 10.08 8.95 8.06
CA THR A 177 9.43 8.89 9.38
C THR A 177 8.35 9.94 9.53
N SER A 178 7.19 9.54 10.05
CA SER A 178 6.05 10.43 10.36
C SER A 178 5.19 9.82 11.47
N TRP A 179 4.14 10.51 11.90
CA TRP A 179 3.12 9.94 12.78
C TRP A 179 2.06 9.13 12.01
N LEU A 180 1.79 9.49 10.74
CA LEU A 180 0.90 8.76 9.82
C LEU A 180 1.61 8.56 8.48
N GLY A 181 1.61 7.33 7.96
CA GLY A 181 2.29 7.02 6.72
C GLY A 181 3.76 7.40 6.75
N GLY A 182 4.62 6.56 7.29
CA GLY A 182 6.04 6.86 7.49
C GLY A 182 6.73 7.45 6.25
N ALA A 183 6.30 7.08 5.04
CA ALA A 183 6.79 7.64 3.78
C ALA A 183 5.74 8.49 3.05
N LEU A 184 4.55 7.99 2.88
CA LEU A 184 3.49 8.61 2.05
C LEU A 184 2.19 8.71 2.85
N TYR A 185 1.57 9.89 2.82
CA TYR A 185 0.22 10.09 3.28
C TYR A 185 -0.59 10.87 2.23
N THR A 186 -1.74 10.31 1.85
CA THR A 186 -2.68 10.99 0.94
C THR A 186 -4.04 11.14 1.60
N GLN A 187 -4.70 12.27 1.38
CA GLN A 187 -6.00 12.55 1.92
C GLN A 187 -6.97 12.87 0.77
N LEU A 188 -8.03 12.08 0.62
CA LEU A 188 -9.06 12.22 -0.41
C LEU A 188 -8.47 12.43 -1.82
N SER A 189 -7.53 11.56 -2.20
CA SER A 189 -6.65 11.77 -3.36
C SER A 189 -6.54 10.52 -4.20
N ARG A 190 -6.50 10.68 -5.52
CA ARG A 190 -6.17 9.60 -6.43
C ARG A 190 -4.70 9.21 -6.29
N LEU A 191 -4.46 7.93 -6.10
CA LEU A 191 -3.11 7.39 -5.92
C LEU A 191 -2.86 6.22 -6.86
N THR A 192 -1.78 6.32 -7.63
CA THR A 192 -1.28 5.23 -8.46
C THR A 192 0.18 4.96 -8.14
N ILE A 193 0.51 3.75 -7.70
CA ILE A 193 1.88 3.30 -7.41
C ILE A 193 2.21 2.12 -8.30
N VAL A 194 3.24 2.23 -9.13
CA VAL A 194 3.65 1.17 -10.04
C VAL A 194 5.13 0.87 -9.90
N ASN A 195 5.47 -0.42 -9.73
CA ASN A 195 6.84 -0.92 -9.71
C ASN A 195 7.74 -0.11 -8.75
N SER A 196 7.29 0.12 -7.53
CA SER A 196 7.98 0.97 -6.56
C SER A 196 8.27 0.24 -5.25
N GLU A 197 9.13 0.80 -4.41
CA GLU A 197 9.61 0.13 -3.20
C GLU A 197 9.54 1.05 -1.97
N PHE A 198 8.97 0.52 -0.87
CA PHE A 198 8.88 1.19 0.43
C PHE A 198 9.56 0.32 1.49
N VAL A 199 10.71 0.76 1.99
CA VAL A 199 11.59 -0.08 2.83
C VAL A 199 12.05 0.61 4.10
N GLY A 200 11.79 0.02 5.25
CA GLY A 200 12.30 0.52 6.52
C GLY A 200 11.80 1.90 6.90
N ASN A 201 10.58 2.26 6.45
CA ASN A 201 9.93 3.49 6.86
C ASN A 201 9.22 3.27 8.20
N GLN A 202 8.95 4.34 8.94
CA GLN A 202 8.44 4.26 10.30
C GLN A 202 7.28 5.24 10.54
N ALA A 203 6.18 4.71 11.05
CA ALA A 203 5.17 5.53 11.70
C ALA A 203 5.42 5.50 13.23
N ILE A 204 5.70 6.64 13.81
CA ILE A 204 5.99 6.81 15.22
C ILE A 204 4.81 7.48 15.96
N ASN A 205 4.71 7.26 17.26
CA ASN A 205 3.69 7.96 18.06
C ASN A 205 3.91 9.48 18.01
N ALA A 206 2.82 10.22 18.12
CA ALA A 206 2.88 11.64 18.41
C ALA A 206 3.51 11.85 19.82
N PRO A 207 4.09 13.02 20.12
CA PRO A 207 4.62 13.30 21.43
C PRO A 207 3.56 13.16 22.53
N ALA A 208 3.97 12.75 23.72
CA ALA A 208 3.08 12.67 24.86
C ALA A 208 2.45 14.06 25.15
N GLY A 209 1.15 14.07 25.38
CA GLY A 209 0.36 15.32 25.58
C GLY A 209 -0.16 15.94 24.31
N PHE A 210 0.16 15.41 23.13
CA PHE A 210 -0.50 15.82 21.89
C PHE A 210 -1.96 15.34 21.90
N PRO A 211 -2.97 16.20 21.62
CA PRO A 211 -4.37 15.78 21.59
C PRO A 211 -4.59 14.64 20.57
N GLY A 212 -5.19 13.53 21.01
CA GLY A 212 -5.40 12.35 20.16
C GLY A 212 -4.11 11.59 19.83
N ALA A 213 -3.09 11.64 20.68
CA ALA A 213 -1.81 10.96 20.46
C ALA A 213 -1.95 9.45 20.21
N ASP A 214 -2.99 8.83 20.75
CA ASP A 214 -3.36 7.43 20.56
C ASP A 214 -3.86 7.09 19.15
N GLN A 215 -4.25 8.09 18.37
CA GLN A 215 -4.69 7.94 16.97
C GLN A 215 -3.54 7.93 15.98
N PHE A 216 -2.32 8.18 16.43
CA PHE A 216 -1.12 8.24 15.59
C PHE A 216 -0.26 6.98 15.70
N GLY A 217 0.83 6.96 14.97
CA GLY A 217 1.68 5.79 14.85
C GLY A 217 1.19 4.76 13.85
N ASN A 218 0.30 5.15 12.94
CA ASN A 218 -0.29 4.26 11.95
C ASN A 218 0.45 4.30 10.61
N SER A 219 0.50 3.14 9.95
CA SER A 219 0.98 2.95 8.58
C SER A 219 2.46 3.20 8.42
N GLY A 220 3.24 2.16 8.66
CA GLY A 220 4.70 2.24 8.64
C GLY A 220 5.28 2.86 7.36
N ALA A 221 4.65 2.67 6.21
CA ALA A 221 5.09 3.27 4.96
C ALA A 221 4.03 4.14 4.29
N ILE A 222 2.84 3.59 4.01
CA ILE A 222 1.81 4.24 3.17
C ILE A 222 0.53 4.36 3.98
N ASP A 223 -0.04 5.55 4.00
CA ASP A 223 -1.34 5.82 4.59
C ASP A 223 -2.22 6.59 3.61
N THR A 224 -3.45 6.13 3.42
CA THR A 224 -4.44 6.85 2.60
C THR A 224 -5.72 7.04 3.39
N ASP A 225 -6.32 8.22 3.25
CA ASP A 225 -7.60 8.58 3.82
C ASP A 225 -8.55 9.03 2.69
N GLY A 226 -9.04 8.03 1.95
CA GLY A 226 -9.92 8.23 0.79
C GLY A 226 -9.19 8.34 -0.55
N ALA A 227 -9.83 7.84 -1.62
CA ALA A 227 -9.34 7.93 -2.98
C ALA A 227 -9.84 9.17 -3.71
N SER A 228 -10.95 9.76 -3.27
CA SER A 228 -11.51 10.97 -3.87
C SER A 228 -12.32 11.79 -2.88
N LEU A 229 -12.37 13.09 -3.12
CA LEU A 229 -13.29 13.98 -2.42
C LEU A 229 -14.74 13.62 -2.74
N ALA A 230 -15.03 13.23 -3.97
CA ALA A 230 -16.36 12.81 -4.41
C ALA A 230 -16.83 11.55 -3.66
N GLY A 231 -15.97 10.55 -3.50
CA GLY A 231 -16.28 9.36 -2.69
C GLY A 231 -16.57 9.70 -1.24
N TYR A 232 -15.76 10.52 -0.61
CA TYR A 232 -15.97 10.97 0.75
C TYR A 232 -17.30 11.70 0.94
N LEU A 233 -17.67 12.58 0.01
CA LEU A 233 -18.92 13.35 0.05
C LEU A 233 -20.13 12.55 -0.50
N ASN A 234 -19.99 11.27 -0.82
CA ASN A 234 -21.01 10.44 -1.46
C ASN A 234 -21.64 11.11 -2.70
N ALA A 235 -20.84 11.82 -3.47
CA ALA A 235 -21.32 12.46 -4.69
C ALA A 235 -21.67 11.39 -5.74
N ALA A 236 -22.83 11.55 -6.41
CA ALA A 236 -23.32 10.60 -7.42
C ALA A 236 -22.38 10.41 -8.62
N ALA A 237 -21.37 11.24 -8.78
CA ALA A 237 -20.44 11.26 -9.92
C ALA A 237 -19.23 10.32 -9.78
N GLY A 238 -19.18 9.46 -8.77
CA GLY A 238 -18.26 8.36 -8.84
C GLY A 238 -17.08 8.38 -7.92
N GLY A 239 -16.59 7.19 -7.65
CA GLY A 239 -15.38 6.88 -6.93
C GLY A 239 -14.14 7.07 -7.79
N ALA A 240 -13.02 7.14 -7.12
CA ALA A 240 -11.70 7.03 -7.73
C ALA A 240 -11.05 5.71 -7.34
N THR A 241 -9.85 5.46 -7.86
CA THR A 241 -9.10 4.25 -7.56
C THR A 241 -7.82 4.57 -6.82
N LEU A 242 -7.61 3.87 -5.70
CA LEU A 242 -6.29 3.66 -5.11
C LEU A 242 -5.69 2.43 -5.79
N SER A 243 -4.66 2.63 -6.61
CA SER A 243 -4.04 1.55 -7.38
C SER A 243 -2.59 1.31 -6.96
N MET A 244 -2.27 0.06 -6.69
CA MET A 244 -0.91 -0.40 -6.38
C MET A 244 -0.59 -1.64 -7.21
N CYS A 245 0.42 -1.57 -8.08
CA CYS A 245 0.85 -2.71 -8.89
C CYS A 245 2.37 -2.88 -8.88
N GLY A 246 2.84 -4.11 -8.66
CA GLY A 246 4.26 -4.43 -8.67
C GLY A 246 5.06 -3.73 -7.57
N THR A 247 4.42 -3.42 -6.46
CA THR A 247 5.02 -2.62 -5.38
C THR A 247 5.48 -3.51 -4.23
N VAL A 248 6.68 -3.23 -3.72
CA VAL A 248 7.26 -3.91 -2.57
C VAL A 248 7.19 -3.02 -1.33
N VAL A 249 6.47 -3.48 -0.30
CA VAL A 249 6.35 -2.81 1.00
C VAL A 249 6.95 -3.74 2.05
N ARG A 250 8.17 -3.45 2.52
CA ARG A 250 8.87 -4.38 3.41
C ARG A 250 9.67 -3.73 4.52
N ASN A 251 9.79 -4.45 5.63
CA ASN A 251 10.57 -4.01 6.79
C ASN A 251 10.13 -2.64 7.34
N ASN A 252 8.86 -2.25 7.14
CA ASN A 252 8.33 -1.02 7.70
C ASN A 252 7.72 -1.29 9.08
N THR A 253 7.67 -0.27 9.92
CA THR A 253 7.14 -0.40 11.27
C THR A 253 6.14 0.69 11.60
N ALA A 254 5.08 0.30 12.28
CA ALA A 254 4.09 1.21 12.85
C ALA A 254 4.05 1.06 14.37
N ALA A 255 4.08 2.16 15.08
CA ALA A 255 3.93 2.13 16.54
C ALA A 255 2.54 1.63 16.96
N ASN A 256 1.53 1.86 16.13
CA ASN A 256 0.16 1.40 16.31
C ASN A 256 -0.20 0.37 15.22
N SER A 257 -1.03 0.67 14.25
CA SER A 257 -1.59 -0.26 13.26
C SER A 257 -1.04 -0.07 11.84
N GLY A 258 -1.22 -1.08 10.97
CA GLY A 258 -0.77 -1.00 9.58
C GLY A 258 0.75 -0.99 9.45
N GLY A 259 1.44 -2.04 9.89
CA GLY A 259 2.90 -2.11 9.88
C GLY A 259 3.54 -1.73 8.53
N GLY A 260 2.95 -2.17 7.42
CA GLY A 260 3.33 -1.78 6.06
C GLY A 260 2.51 -0.60 5.56
N ALA A 261 1.19 -0.76 5.48
CA ALA A 261 0.30 0.23 4.88
C ALA A 261 -1.09 0.25 5.51
N THR A 262 -1.77 1.40 5.40
CA THR A 262 -3.22 1.51 5.46
C THR A 262 -3.71 2.10 4.14
N LEU A 263 -4.57 1.36 3.45
CA LEU A 263 -5.27 1.80 2.27
C LEU A 263 -6.75 1.95 2.63
N TRP A 264 -7.12 3.18 2.92
CA TRP A 264 -8.50 3.53 3.26
C TRP A 264 -9.13 4.29 2.13
N ALA A 265 -10.33 3.89 1.74
CA ALA A 265 -11.15 4.60 0.77
C ALA A 265 -12.61 4.66 1.25
N TYR A 266 -13.44 5.41 0.56
CA TYR A 266 -14.86 5.56 0.86
C TYR A 266 -15.69 5.10 -0.34
N ALA A 267 -16.72 4.28 -0.09
CA ALA A 267 -17.62 3.87 -1.17
C ALA A 267 -18.20 5.10 -1.90
N PRO A 268 -18.20 5.14 -3.24
CA PRO A 268 -17.99 4.04 -4.18
C PRO A 268 -16.55 3.89 -4.73
N ASP A 269 -15.53 4.33 -4.01
CA ASP A 269 -14.12 4.21 -4.43
C ASP A 269 -13.70 2.74 -4.61
N THR A 270 -12.62 2.54 -5.34
CA THR A 270 -11.99 1.23 -5.56
C THR A 270 -10.59 1.20 -4.96
N ILE A 271 -10.23 0.10 -4.32
CA ILE A 271 -8.86 -0.23 -3.92
C ILE A 271 -8.41 -1.44 -4.75
N ASP A 272 -7.35 -1.28 -5.53
CA ASP A 272 -6.82 -2.32 -6.42
C ASP A 272 -5.32 -2.56 -6.13
N VAL A 273 -5.00 -3.73 -5.55
CA VAL A 273 -3.64 -4.12 -5.19
C VAL A 273 -3.27 -5.38 -5.95
N ARG A 274 -2.29 -5.28 -6.86
CA ARG A 274 -1.89 -6.40 -7.71
C ARG A 274 -0.38 -6.59 -7.74
N TYR A 275 0.05 -7.83 -7.93
CA TYR A 275 1.46 -8.19 -8.10
C TYR A 275 2.38 -7.53 -7.06
N SER A 276 1.88 -7.32 -5.86
CA SER A 276 2.59 -6.57 -4.82
C SER A 276 3.07 -7.50 -3.69
N THR A 277 4.06 -7.05 -2.94
CA THR A 277 4.61 -7.83 -1.83
C THR A 277 4.62 -7.02 -0.55
N PHE A 278 3.96 -7.50 0.49
CA PHE A 278 4.05 -6.99 1.85
C PHE A 278 4.85 -7.99 2.68
N ALA A 279 6.06 -7.63 3.11
CA ALA A 279 6.93 -8.57 3.80
C ALA A 279 7.63 -7.99 5.02
N ASN A 280 7.65 -8.74 6.12
CA ASN A 280 8.37 -8.38 7.35
C ASN A 280 7.98 -6.99 7.90
N ASN A 281 6.74 -6.57 7.70
CA ASN A 281 6.24 -5.33 8.31
C ASN A 281 5.70 -5.63 9.71
N ILE A 282 5.80 -4.65 10.61
CA ILE A 282 5.45 -4.83 12.03
C ILE A 282 4.52 -3.70 12.50
N ALA A 283 3.37 -4.09 13.04
CA ALA A 283 2.51 -3.23 13.86
C ALA A 283 2.73 -3.56 15.33
N TYR A 284 3.20 -2.60 16.12
CA TYR A 284 3.53 -2.86 17.53
C TYR A 284 2.33 -2.77 18.45
N GLY A 285 1.41 -1.86 18.25
CA GLY A 285 0.29 -1.59 19.16
C GLY A 285 -1.05 -2.13 18.69
N GLY A 286 -1.35 -1.96 17.41
CA GLY A 286 -2.63 -2.24 16.79
C GLY A 286 -2.61 -3.40 15.78
N PRO A 287 -3.69 -3.59 15.05
CA PRO A 287 -3.83 -4.64 14.05
C PRO A 287 -3.10 -4.34 12.73
N ALA A 288 -3.08 -5.34 11.86
CA ALA A 288 -2.54 -5.30 10.51
C ALA A 288 -1.00 -5.16 10.45
N GLY A 289 -0.32 -6.24 10.68
CA GLY A 289 1.14 -6.28 10.52
C GLY A 289 1.58 -5.92 9.10
N GLY A 290 0.95 -6.50 8.08
CA GLY A 290 1.23 -6.21 6.68
C GLY A 290 0.50 -4.98 6.17
N ALA A 291 -0.82 -5.06 6.07
CA ALA A 291 -1.65 -3.96 5.58
C ALA A 291 -3.04 -3.94 6.24
N ARG A 292 -3.60 -2.75 6.37
CA ARG A 292 -5.03 -2.53 6.55
C ARG A 292 -5.61 -2.05 5.21
N ILE A 293 -6.66 -2.72 4.71
CA ILE A 293 -7.36 -2.33 3.50
C ILE A 293 -8.84 -2.21 3.84
N SER A 294 -9.37 -1.00 3.76
CA SER A 294 -10.70 -0.70 4.28
C SER A 294 -11.50 0.19 3.34
N LEU A 295 -12.76 -0.18 3.13
CA LEU A 295 -13.77 0.71 2.55
C LEU A 295 -14.69 1.17 3.66
N GLY A 296 -14.74 2.46 3.89
CA GLY A 296 -15.64 3.12 4.81
C GLY A 296 -16.85 3.71 4.09
N PHE A 297 -17.75 4.27 4.92
CA PHE A 297 -18.74 5.22 4.43
C PHE A 297 -18.09 6.60 4.34
N GLY A 298 -18.45 7.37 3.34
CA GLY A 298 -18.11 8.78 3.29
C GLY A 298 -18.90 9.58 4.37
N ASP A 299 -18.78 10.89 4.31
CA ASP A 299 -19.51 11.76 5.20
C ASP A 299 -21.02 11.74 4.92
N THR A 300 -21.73 10.91 5.67
CA THR A 300 -23.20 10.79 5.57
C THR A 300 -23.93 12.00 6.12
N THR A 301 -23.24 12.88 6.88
CA THR A 301 -23.87 14.05 7.51
C THR A 301 -24.08 15.20 6.53
N HIS A 302 -23.27 15.29 5.49
CA HIS A 302 -23.34 16.35 4.50
C HIS A 302 -24.24 16.03 3.30
N SER A 303 -24.42 14.77 2.95
CA SER A 303 -25.12 14.39 1.72
C SER A 303 -26.58 13.96 1.93
N GLY A 304 -26.96 13.54 3.13
CA GLY A 304 -28.30 12.98 3.38
C GLY A 304 -28.66 11.79 2.46
N THR A 305 -27.69 11.29 1.68
CA THR A 305 -27.89 10.29 0.65
C THR A 305 -27.47 8.92 1.15
N THR A 306 -28.33 7.94 0.98
CA THR A 306 -27.98 6.52 1.16
C THR A 306 -26.98 6.15 0.07
N ILE A 307 -25.85 5.57 0.47
CA ILE A 307 -24.86 5.03 -0.50
C ILE A 307 -25.51 3.89 -1.26
N THR A 308 -25.80 4.09 -2.53
CA THR A 308 -26.41 3.09 -3.41
C THR A 308 -25.38 2.29 -4.19
N THR A 309 -24.16 2.77 -4.31
CA THR A 309 -23.09 2.13 -5.06
C THR A 309 -21.99 1.66 -4.09
N PRO A 310 -21.79 0.36 -3.95
CA PRO A 310 -20.73 -0.17 -3.09
C PRO A 310 -19.36 0.11 -3.71
N GLY A 311 -18.35 0.28 -2.85
CA GLY A 311 -16.97 0.29 -3.28
C GLY A 311 -16.44 -1.11 -3.57
N ILE A 312 -15.24 -1.20 -4.13
CA ILE A 312 -14.60 -2.44 -4.53
C ILE A 312 -13.21 -2.55 -3.89
N ILE A 313 -12.89 -3.72 -3.33
CA ILE A 313 -11.53 -4.10 -2.96
C ILE A 313 -11.11 -5.30 -3.80
N ASN A 314 -9.98 -5.17 -4.50
CA ASN A 314 -9.30 -6.28 -5.15
C ASN A 314 -7.87 -6.41 -4.62
N VAL A 315 -7.51 -7.59 -4.16
CA VAL A 315 -6.14 -7.98 -3.81
C VAL A 315 -5.81 -9.21 -4.63
N GLU A 316 -4.98 -9.05 -5.65
CA GLU A 316 -4.72 -10.09 -6.64
C GLU A 316 -3.22 -10.30 -6.86
N GLU A 317 -2.82 -11.53 -7.09
CA GLU A 317 -1.44 -11.94 -7.37
C GLU A 317 -0.42 -11.36 -6.35
N THR A 318 -0.84 -11.18 -5.11
CA THR A 318 -0.11 -10.45 -4.07
C THR A 318 0.39 -11.39 -2.97
N SER A 319 1.54 -11.08 -2.39
CA SER A 319 2.14 -11.85 -1.31
C SER A 319 2.18 -11.09 0.00
N PHE A 320 1.77 -11.74 1.08
CA PHE A 320 1.91 -11.27 2.46
C PHE A 320 2.78 -12.27 3.23
N ILE A 321 4.03 -11.90 3.48
CA ILE A 321 5.04 -12.83 4.01
C ILE A 321 5.62 -12.29 5.32
N SER A 322 5.53 -13.09 6.38
CA SER A 322 6.19 -12.81 7.67
C SER A 322 5.87 -11.44 8.28
N ASN A 323 4.68 -10.91 8.05
CA ASN A 323 4.23 -9.68 8.69
C ASN A 323 3.75 -9.96 10.13
N ARG A 324 3.81 -8.98 11.02
CA ARG A 324 3.59 -9.19 12.44
C ARG A 324 2.73 -8.11 13.08
N ALA A 325 1.66 -8.51 13.78
CA ALA A 325 0.89 -7.68 14.71
C ALA A 325 1.25 -8.10 16.14
N GLU A 326 2.12 -7.35 16.82
CA GLU A 326 2.78 -7.79 18.04
C GLU A 326 1.86 -7.82 19.27
N LYS A 327 0.81 -7.01 19.30
CA LYS A 327 -0.11 -6.90 20.44
C LYS A 327 -1.59 -7.06 20.04
N SER A 328 -1.88 -7.28 18.77
CA SER A 328 -3.23 -7.26 18.26
C SER A 328 -3.47 -8.36 17.21
N ASN A 329 -4.47 -8.18 16.39
CA ASN A 329 -4.99 -9.10 15.38
C ASN A 329 -4.46 -8.79 13.98
N ALA A 330 -4.77 -9.65 13.01
CA ALA A 330 -4.44 -9.49 11.59
C ALA A 330 -2.94 -9.40 11.35
N GLY A 331 -2.26 -10.52 11.40
CA GLY A 331 -0.82 -10.57 11.15
C GLY A 331 -0.44 -10.04 9.76
N ALA A 332 -1.18 -10.45 8.74
CA ALA A 332 -0.96 -9.97 7.38
C ALA A 332 -1.91 -8.85 6.99
N LEU A 333 -3.22 -9.13 6.97
CA LEU A 333 -4.20 -8.24 6.37
C LEU A 333 -5.43 -8.07 7.27
N TYR A 334 -5.73 -6.82 7.56
CA TYR A 334 -7.00 -6.42 8.15
C TYR A 334 -7.90 -5.85 7.06
N MET A 335 -9.10 -6.39 6.89
CA MET A 335 -10.05 -5.96 5.87
C MET A 335 -11.35 -5.47 6.51
N ASP A 336 -11.75 -4.26 6.15
CA ASP A 336 -13.12 -3.78 6.35
C ASP A 336 -13.77 -3.61 4.99
N CYS A 337 -14.75 -4.45 4.71
CA CYS A 337 -15.45 -4.41 3.45
C CYS A 337 -16.83 -3.83 3.61
N TYR A 338 -17.11 -2.75 2.92
CA TYR A 338 -18.46 -2.25 2.76
C TYR A 338 -18.97 -2.57 1.35
N GLY A 339 -19.89 -3.53 1.26
CA GLY A 339 -20.49 -3.98 0.00
C GLY A 339 -20.05 -5.38 -0.44
N PRO A 340 -20.64 -5.89 -1.54
CA PRO A 340 -20.51 -7.30 -1.93
C PRO A 340 -19.21 -7.64 -2.69
N SER A 341 -18.30 -6.68 -2.89
CA SER A 341 -17.20 -6.83 -3.85
C SER A 341 -15.82 -6.68 -3.21
N CYS A 342 -15.51 -7.56 -2.24
CA CYS A 342 -14.17 -7.67 -1.69
C CYS A 342 -13.56 -9.00 -2.12
N ASN A 343 -12.52 -8.94 -2.94
CA ASN A 343 -11.94 -10.10 -3.59
C ASN A 343 -10.46 -10.23 -3.25
N VAL A 344 -10.05 -11.44 -2.90
CA VAL A 344 -8.65 -11.84 -2.75
C VAL A 344 -8.43 -13.07 -3.63
N SER A 345 -7.57 -12.96 -4.63
CA SER A 345 -7.34 -14.08 -5.55
C SER A 345 -5.88 -14.27 -5.90
N ASN A 346 -5.51 -15.49 -6.29
CA ASN A 346 -4.15 -15.85 -6.70
C ASN A 346 -3.09 -15.25 -5.77
N SER A 347 -3.27 -15.34 -4.46
CA SER A 347 -2.42 -14.65 -3.48
C SER A 347 -1.88 -15.60 -2.42
N THR A 348 -0.73 -15.28 -1.87
CA THR A 348 -0.06 -16.10 -0.85
C THR A 348 0.07 -15.34 0.47
N PHE A 349 -0.42 -15.94 1.54
CA PHE A 349 -0.26 -15.48 2.92
C PHE A 349 0.57 -16.50 3.68
N SER A 350 1.81 -16.18 4.01
CA SER A 350 2.71 -17.16 4.61
C SER A 350 3.52 -16.62 5.78
N GLY A 351 3.53 -17.38 6.87
CA GLY A 351 4.35 -17.09 8.04
C GLY A 351 3.99 -15.80 8.77
N ASN A 352 2.77 -15.29 8.61
CA ASN A 352 2.35 -14.07 9.29
C ASN A 352 1.97 -14.37 10.76
N TYR A 353 2.18 -13.39 11.63
CA TYR A 353 1.98 -13.51 13.05
C TYR A 353 1.00 -12.46 13.59
N ALA A 354 0.03 -12.89 14.37
CA ALA A 354 -0.82 -12.01 15.18
C ALA A 354 -0.85 -12.47 16.64
N LYS A 355 -0.56 -11.60 17.59
CA LYS A 355 -0.68 -11.94 19.00
C LYS A 355 -2.10 -12.36 19.39
N GLY A 356 -3.10 -11.78 18.74
CA GLY A 356 -4.51 -12.11 18.89
C GLY A 356 -4.97 -13.16 17.88
N VAL A 357 -5.89 -12.79 17.00
CA VAL A 357 -6.56 -13.69 16.04
C VAL A 357 -6.38 -13.20 14.60
N GLY A 358 -6.71 -14.08 13.64
CA GLY A 358 -6.61 -13.76 12.22
C GLY A 358 -5.17 -13.58 11.77
N ALA A 359 -4.29 -14.55 12.05
CA ALA A 359 -2.87 -14.42 11.75
C ALA A 359 -2.60 -14.12 10.26
N ALA A 360 -3.42 -14.64 9.34
CA ALA A 360 -3.41 -14.19 7.96
C ALA A 360 -4.35 -12.99 7.77
N ILE A 361 -5.65 -13.19 8.04
CA ILE A 361 -6.66 -12.17 7.76
C ILE A 361 -7.63 -12.03 8.93
N GLN A 362 -7.89 -10.78 9.31
CA GLN A 362 -9.09 -10.41 10.05
C GLN A 362 -10.02 -9.63 9.14
N HIS A 363 -11.27 -10.08 9.06
CA HIS A 363 -12.35 -9.34 8.43
C HIS A 363 -13.35 -8.91 9.51
N VAL A 364 -13.65 -7.62 9.54
CA VAL A 364 -14.73 -7.07 10.34
C VAL A 364 -15.80 -6.62 9.37
N GLY A 365 -16.90 -7.37 9.31
CA GLY A 365 -18.10 -6.94 8.59
C GLY A 365 -18.66 -5.71 9.29
N TRP A 366 -18.70 -4.60 8.59
CA TRP A 366 -19.39 -3.43 9.09
C TRP A 366 -20.90 -3.65 9.01
N SER A 367 -21.54 -3.78 10.15
CA SER A 367 -22.98 -3.62 10.25
C SER A 367 -23.27 -2.19 10.65
N PRO A 368 -23.90 -1.37 9.81
CA PRO A 368 -24.40 -0.09 10.27
C PRO A 368 -25.38 -0.33 11.41
N SER A 369 -25.24 0.39 12.49
CA SER A 369 -26.12 0.30 13.65
C SER A 369 -27.60 0.63 13.38
N ASN A 370 -27.95 0.97 12.15
CA ASN A 370 -29.28 1.31 11.71
C ASN A 370 -29.66 0.56 10.42
N GLY A 371 -30.09 -0.69 10.58
CA GLY A 371 -30.76 -1.41 9.50
C GLY A 371 -29.82 -2.08 8.52
N ASP A 372 -29.67 -3.34 8.73
CA ASP A 372 -29.09 -4.38 7.92
C ASP A 372 -29.10 -4.10 6.42
N GLN A 373 -27.96 -3.70 5.85
CA GLN A 373 -27.76 -3.60 4.42
C GLN A 373 -26.68 -4.57 3.96
N GLY A 374 -26.92 -5.86 4.23
CA GLY A 374 -26.24 -6.97 3.59
C GLY A 374 -24.93 -7.37 4.25
N LYS A 375 -24.83 -8.66 4.56
CA LYS A 375 -23.60 -9.31 5.00
C LYS A 375 -22.52 -9.06 3.97
N THR A 376 -21.47 -8.35 4.34
CA THR A 376 -20.32 -8.18 3.50
C THR A 376 -19.61 -9.53 3.32
N THR A 377 -19.30 -9.89 2.08
CA THR A 377 -18.62 -11.14 1.77
C THR A 377 -17.24 -10.87 1.22
N VAL A 378 -16.22 -11.48 1.83
CA VAL A 378 -14.88 -11.55 1.26
C VAL A 378 -14.74 -12.84 0.47
N ARG A 379 -14.46 -12.73 -0.82
CA ARG A 379 -14.26 -13.88 -1.71
C ARG A 379 -12.80 -14.21 -1.86
N PHE A 380 -12.45 -15.43 -1.50
CA PHE A 380 -11.12 -15.99 -1.74
C PHE A 380 -11.20 -17.01 -2.87
N ASN A 381 -10.39 -16.81 -3.91
CA ASN A 381 -10.28 -17.78 -5.00
C ASN A 381 -8.82 -18.04 -5.36
N ASN A 382 -8.39 -19.31 -5.28
CA ASN A 382 -7.02 -19.71 -5.53
C ASN A 382 -6.01 -19.01 -4.58
N VAL A 383 -6.25 -19.05 -3.28
CA VAL A 383 -5.37 -18.44 -2.26
C VAL A 383 -4.64 -19.53 -1.48
N THR A 384 -3.37 -19.28 -1.18
CA THR A 384 -2.56 -20.13 -0.30
C THR A 384 -2.36 -19.43 1.05
N PHE A 385 -2.91 -20.03 2.11
CA PHE A 385 -2.65 -19.65 3.50
C PHE A 385 -1.77 -20.72 4.14
N ALA A 386 -0.54 -20.37 4.51
CA ALA A 386 0.39 -21.33 5.06
C ALA A 386 1.18 -20.78 6.24
N GLU A 387 1.27 -21.56 7.33
CA GLU A 387 2.10 -21.23 8.50
C GLU A 387 1.79 -19.87 9.14
N ASN A 388 0.54 -19.41 9.07
CA ASN A 388 0.12 -18.19 9.75
C ASN A 388 -0.26 -18.53 11.20
N THR A 389 0.36 -17.87 12.18
CA THR A 389 0.32 -18.27 13.60
C THR A 389 0.34 -17.06 14.55
N PRO A 390 -0.05 -17.24 15.81
CA PRO A 390 -0.88 -18.31 16.39
C PRO A 390 -2.37 -18.08 16.19
N GLY A 391 -3.16 -19.03 16.62
CA GLY A 391 -4.63 -18.96 16.66
C GLY A 391 -5.29 -19.19 15.30
N SER A 392 -6.41 -18.51 15.04
CA SER A 392 -7.11 -18.70 13.76
C SER A 392 -6.35 -18.02 12.61
N THR A 393 -6.22 -18.73 11.48
CA THR A 393 -5.68 -18.16 10.25
C THR A 393 -6.58 -17.04 9.72
N LEU A 394 -7.89 -17.31 9.67
CA LEU A 394 -8.94 -16.37 9.26
C LEU A 394 -9.86 -16.08 10.44
N PHE A 395 -10.07 -14.81 10.73
CA PHE A 395 -10.95 -14.37 11.80
C PHE A 395 -12.04 -13.43 11.26
N GLY A 396 -13.30 -13.75 11.55
CA GLY A 396 -14.48 -13.04 11.10
C GLY A 396 -15.48 -13.95 10.40
N SER A 397 -16.55 -13.38 9.91
CA SER A 397 -17.63 -14.07 9.20
C SER A 397 -17.79 -13.56 7.77
N GLY A 398 -18.57 -14.28 6.96
CA GLY A 398 -18.87 -13.86 5.58
C GLY A 398 -17.73 -14.16 4.59
N PHE A 399 -16.99 -15.24 4.81
CA PHE A 399 -16.00 -15.71 3.84
C PHE A 399 -16.63 -16.67 2.82
N ASP A 400 -16.36 -16.46 1.53
CA ASP A 400 -16.58 -17.43 0.46
C ASP A 400 -15.22 -17.90 -0.04
N ILE A 401 -14.83 -19.14 0.33
CA ILE A 401 -13.48 -19.65 0.15
C ILE A 401 -13.48 -20.77 -0.87
N ARG A 402 -12.84 -20.57 -2.01
CA ARG A 402 -12.81 -21.56 -3.10
C ARG A 402 -11.41 -21.84 -3.56
N ASN A 403 -11.19 -23.07 -4.04
CA ASN A 403 -9.96 -23.48 -4.71
C ASN A 403 -8.68 -23.08 -3.94
N SER A 404 -8.72 -23.18 -2.60
CA SER A 404 -7.69 -22.57 -1.74
C SER A 404 -7.04 -23.61 -0.84
N ILE A 405 -5.89 -23.25 -0.28
CA ILE A 405 -5.10 -24.07 0.64
C ILE A 405 -5.02 -23.36 1.98
N LEU A 406 -5.36 -24.06 3.07
CA LEU A 406 -5.09 -23.67 4.45
C LEU A 406 -4.20 -24.75 5.08
N TYR A 407 -2.99 -24.37 5.43
CA TYR A 407 -1.96 -25.29 5.91
C TYR A 407 -1.21 -24.72 7.11
N SER A 408 -0.99 -25.57 8.11
CA SER A 408 -0.08 -25.23 9.22
C SER A 408 0.57 -26.48 9.80
N LYS A 409 1.81 -26.33 10.26
CA LYS A 409 2.53 -27.35 11.04
C LYS A 409 2.06 -27.37 12.50
N THR A 410 1.62 -26.26 13.03
CA THR A 410 1.37 -26.08 14.48
C THR A 410 -0.08 -25.73 14.81
N GLU A 411 -0.76 -24.99 13.97
CA GLU A 411 -2.11 -24.49 14.23
C GLU A 411 -3.18 -25.51 13.80
N ARG A 412 -4.25 -25.57 14.56
CA ARG A 412 -5.38 -26.49 14.34
C ARG A 412 -6.70 -25.77 14.15
N THR A 413 -6.70 -24.45 14.15
CA THR A 413 -7.86 -23.59 13.93
C THR A 413 -7.60 -22.72 12.70
N PHE A 414 -8.31 -22.94 11.60
CA PHE A 414 -8.14 -22.13 10.42
C PHE A 414 -9.16 -20.99 10.35
N CYS A 415 -10.41 -21.24 10.74
CA CYS A 415 -11.44 -20.20 10.75
C CYS A 415 -12.07 -20.08 12.14
N SER A 416 -12.43 -18.85 12.52
CA SER A 416 -13.17 -18.58 13.75
C SER A 416 -14.66 -18.90 13.63
N ASP A 417 -15.20 -18.85 12.41
CA ASP A 417 -16.59 -19.13 12.09
C ASP A 417 -16.69 -20.26 11.05
N GLN A 418 -17.45 -21.29 11.34
CA GLN A 418 -17.66 -22.44 10.49
C GLN A 418 -18.85 -22.27 9.52
N SER A 419 -19.59 -21.17 9.60
CA SER A 419 -20.74 -20.88 8.71
C SER A 419 -20.32 -20.27 7.34
N ASN A 420 -19.03 -20.23 7.04
CA ASN A 420 -18.51 -19.74 5.78
C ASN A 420 -18.93 -20.63 4.60
N THR A 421 -18.97 -20.07 3.40
CA THR A 421 -19.32 -20.77 2.17
C THR A 421 -18.08 -21.03 1.30
N GLY A 422 -18.18 -21.97 0.38
CA GLY A 422 -17.12 -22.24 -0.60
C GLY A 422 -16.99 -23.72 -0.94
N ASN A 423 -15.91 -24.07 -1.62
CA ASN A 423 -15.60 -25.46 -2.02
C ASN A 423 -14.15 -25.65 -2.47
N ASN A 424 -13.77 -26.89 -2.74
CA ASN A 424 -12.47 -27.28 -3.28
C ASN A 424 -11.30 -26.79 -2.43
N LEU A 425 -11.34 -27.08 -1.12
CA LEU A 425 -10.30 -26.67 -0.18
C LEU A 425 -9.36 -27.81 0.17
N ILE A 426 -8.11 -27.47 0.45
CA ILE A 426 -7.23 -28.26 1.32
C ILE A 426 -7.18 -27.57 2.68
N GLU A 427 -7.58 -28.28 3.72
CA GLU A 427 -7.37 -27.87 5.12
C GLU A 427 -6.56 -28.98 5.81
N TYR A 428 -5.31 -28.68 6.16
CA TYR A 428 -4.42 -29.66 6.77
C TYR A 428 -3.53 -29.06 7.85
N SER A 429 -3.56 -29.67 9.01
CA SER A 429 -2.64 -29.40 10.11
C SER A 429 -1.77 -30.61 10.40
N ALA A 430 -0.46 -30.44 10.34
CA ALA A 430 0.48 -31.50 10.72
C ALA A 430 0.52 -31.74 12.26
N ALA A 431 -0.06 -30.84 13.07
CA ALA A 431 -0.21 -31.01 14.51
C ALA A 431 -1.33 -32.00 14.90
N GLY A 432 -2.12 -32.48 13.93
CA GLY A 432 -3.23 -33.41 14.14
C GLY A 432 -4.57 -32.88 13.68
N GLY A 433 -5.67 -33.51 14.11
CA GLY A 433 -7.03 -33.13 13.68
C GLY A 433 -7.39 -31.68 13.97
N LEU A 434 -8.19 -31.08 13.10
CA LEU A 434 -8.63 -29.68 13.22
C LEU A 434 -9.58 -29.49 14.41
N PHE A 435 -9.46 -28.38 15.10
CA PHE A 435 -10.45 -27.93 16.08
C PHE A 435 -11.59 -27.19 15.40
N HIS A 436 -11.26 -26.32 14.42
CA HIS A 436 -12.22 -25.58 13.62
C HIS A 436 -11.79 -25.56 12.16
N SER A 437 -12.66 -26.09 11.29
CA SER A 437 -12.58 -26.00 9.84
C SER A 437 -13.26 -24.72 9.33
N CYS A 438 -12.92 -24.30 8.14
CA CYS A 438 -13.55 -23.12 7.52
C CYS A 438 -14.92 -23.42 6.90
N LEU A 439 -15.15 -24.66 6.47
CA LEU A 439 -16.40 -25.07 5.84
C LEU A 439 -17.01 -26.27 6.55
N THR A 440 -18.33 -26.25 6.68
CA THR A 440 -19.11 -27.40 7.14
C THR A 440 -19.60 -28.28 6.00
N THR A 441 -19.63 -27.72 4.78
CA THR A 441 -20.12 -28.40 3.56
C THR A 441 -19.18 -28.07 2.41
N GLY A 442 -19.13 -28.93 1.42
CA GLY A 442 -18.24 -28.79 0.26
C GLY A 442 -17.12 -29.83 0.26
N LEU A 443 -16.29 -29.81 -0.77
CA LEU A 443 -15.16 -30.73 -0.89
C LEU A 443 -13.96 -30.17 -0.12
N VAL A 444 -13.73 -30.74 1.05
CA VAL A 444 -12.55 -30.45 1.89
C VAL A 444 -11.68 -31.70 1.93
N ARG A 445 -10.39 -31.55 1.66
CA ARG A 445 -9.40 -32.63 1.80
C ARG A 445 -8.48 -32.36 2.97
N ALA A 446 -8.45 -33.23 3.95
CA ALA A 446 -7.51 -33.19 5.08
C ALA A 446 -6.24 -33.96 4.75
N THR A 447 -5.45 -33.44 3.80
CA THR A 447 -4.23 -34.09 3.29
C THR A 447 -3.13 -33.03 3.12
N ASP A 448 -1.89 -33.41 3.44
CA ASP A 448 -0.72 -32.51 3.30
C ASP A 448 -0.62 -31.95 1.88
N PRO A 449 -0.69 -30.63 1.68
CA PRO A 449 -0.55 -30.00 0.38
C PRO A 449 0.87 -30.04 -0.19
N LEU A 450 1.85 -30.55 0.53
CA LEU A 450 3.26 -30.67 0.15
C LEU A 450 3.86 -29.36 -0.36
N LEU A 451 3.63 -28.26 0.38
CA LEU A 451 4.11 -26.93 0.01
C LEU A 451 5.60 -26.76 0.28
N GLY A 452 6.32 -26.21 -0.69
CA GLY A 452 7.67 -25.67 -0.50
C GLY A 452 7.67 -24.37 0.34
N ALA A 453 8.86 -23.92 0.71
CA ALA A 453 9.01 -22.61 1.37
C ALA A 453 8.64 -21.45 0.43
N PRO A 454 8.26 -20.27 0.95
CA PRO A 454 8.07 -19.09 0.13
C PRO A 454 9.33 -18.74 -0.66
N ALA A 455 9.23 -18.67 -1.99
CA ALA A 455 10.37 -18.42 -2.88
C ALA A 455 9.94 -17.69 -4.16
N ALA A 456 10.92 -17.20 -4.90
CA ALA A 456 10.72 -16.67 -6.26
C ALA A 456 10.58 -17.86 -7.23
N ASN A 457 9.34 -18.26 -7.52
CA ASN A 457 9.02 -19.43 -8.34
C ASN A 457 8.65 -19.05 -9.79
N GLY A 458 9.30 -18.02 -10.35
CA GLY A 458 9.13 -17.61 -11.74
C GLY A 458 8.07 -16.51 -11.95
N GLY A 459 7.52 -15.93 -10.89
CA GLY A 459 6.58 -14.79 -10.93
C GLY A 459 7.15 -13.55 -10.26
N PRO A 460 6.39 -12.43 -10.28
CA PRO A 460 6.81 -11.17 -9.69
C PRO A 460 6.74 -11.14 -8.16
N THR A 461 5.99 -12.04 -7.56
CA THR A 461 5.78 -12.12 -6.11
C THR A 461 6.20 -13.49 -5.57
N LEU A 462 6.48 -13.57 -4.27
CA LEU A 462 6.86 -14.83 -3.63
C LEU A 462 5.65 -15.77 -3.55
N THR A 463 5.87 -17.04 -3.86
CA THR A 463 4.86 -18.09 -3.79
C THR A 463 5.37 -19.33 -3.08
N GLN A 464 4.49 -20.21 -2.66
CA GLN A 464 4.82 -21.54 -2.19
C GLN A 464 4.42 -22.57 -3.24
N LEU A 465 5.41 -23.17 -3.90
CA LEU A 465 5.18 -24.15 -4.94
C LEU A 465 4.84 -25.51 -4.32
N PRO A 466 3.70 -26.12 -4.63
CA PRO A 466 3.39 -27.47 -4.22
C PRO A 466 4.28 -28.49 -4.97
N ALA A 467 4.56 -29.63 -4.34
CA ALA A 467 5.29 -30.71 -5.02
C ALA A 467 4.48 -31.29 -6.21
N PRO A 468 5.12 -31.87 -7.23
CA PRO A 468 4.42 -32.39 -8.41
C PRO A 468 3.33 -33.45 -8.12
N ASN A 469 3.47 -34.19 -7.02
CA ASN A 469 2.51 -35.19 -6.55
C ASN A 469 1.53 -34.66 -5.48
N SER A 470 1.45 -33.34 -5.31
CA SER A 470 0.57 -32.73 -4.32
C SER A 470 -0.91 -33.03 -4.60
N PRO A 471 -1.72 -33.25 -3.56
CA PRO A 471 -3.16 -33.47 -3.69
C PRO A 471 -3.93 -32.22 -4.12
N VAL A 472 -3.26 -31.07 -4.26
CA VAL A 472 -3.88 -29.82 -4.77
C VAL A 472 -4.18 -29.90 -6.26
N ARG A 473 -3.52 -30.82 -6.98
CA ARG A 473 -3.66 -30.95 -8.43
C ARG A 473 -5.11 -31.25 -8.82
N ASN A 474 -5.58 -30.50 -9.82
CA ASN A 474 -6.92 -30.65 -10.40
C ASN A 474 -8.06 -30.66 -9.37
N LEU A 475 -7.86 -30.01 -8.23
CA LEU A 475 -8.88 -29.93 -7.19
C LEU A 475 -9.87 -28.77 -7.44
N GLY A 476 -9.41 -27.71 -8.07
CA GLY A 476 -10.19 -26.49 -8.30
C GLY A 476 -11.04 -26.53 -9.57
N ASN A 477 -12.00 -25.65 -9.63
CA ASN A 477 -12.81 -25.36 -10.82
C ASN A 477 -13.21 -23.89 -10.89
N ASN A 478 -13.60 -23.42 -12.06
CA ASN A 478 -13.94 -21.99 -12.28
C ASN A 478 -12.86 -21.05 -11.74
N CYS A 479 -11.62 -21.41 -12.02
CA CYS A 479 -10.45 -20.64 -11.62
C CYS A 479 -10.21 -19.46 -12.54
N ARG A 480 -9.36 -18.55 -12.11
CA ARG A 480 -8.84 -17.49 -12.97
C ARG A 480 -7.92 -18.11 -14.06
N SER A 481 -7.81 -17.43 -15.19
CA SER A 481 -7.05 -17.94 -16.34
C SER A 481 -5.54 -18.01 -16.14
N ILE A 482 -5.02 -17.34 -15.12
CA ILE A 482 -3.61 -17.36 -14.74
C ILE A 482 -3.45 -17.62 -13.23
N ASP A 483 -2.29 -18.10 -12.83
CA ASP A 483 -1.89 -18.21 -11.41
C ASP A 483 -1.17 -16.94 -10.93
N GLN A 484 -0.75 -16.91 -9.67
CA GLN A 484 -0.04 -15.78 -9.05
C GLN A 484 1.25 -15.40 -9.79
N ARG A 485 1.85 -16.32 -10.52
CA ARG A 485 3.08 -16.12 -11.30
C ARG A 485 2.82 -15.64 -12.72
N GLY A 486 1.56 -15.61 -13.16
CA GLY A 486 1.16 -15.37 -14.54
C GLY A 486 1.19 -16.64 -15.41
N VAL A 487 1.30 -17.83 -14.82
CA VAL A 487 1.23 -19.10 -15.52
C VAL A 487 -0.23 -19.43 -15.85
N ALA A 488 -0.50 -19.84 -17.08
CA ALA A 488 -1.84 -20.19 -17.51
C ALA A 488 -2.41 -21.39 -16.74
N ARG A 489 -3.67 -21.28 -16.34
CA ARG A 489 -4.49 -22.34 -15.73
C ARG A 489 -5.52 -22.87 -16.74
N ASP A 490 -5.86 -24.14 -16.58
CA ASP A 490 -7.14 -24.63 -17.09
C ASP A 490 -8.24 -24.12 -16.17
N THR A 491 -9.14 -23.29 -16.68
CA THR A 491 -10.18 -22.68 -15.87
C THR A 491 -11.25 -23.68 -15.42
N ALA A 492 -11.41 -24.76 -16.13
CA ALA A 492 -12.38 -25.82 -15.81
C ALA A 492 -11.85 -26.78 -14.73
N VAL A 493 -10.54 -27.10 -14.79
CA VAL A 493 -9.87 -28.04 -13.88
C VAL A 493 -8.48 -27.49 -13.54
N CYS A 494 -8.37 -26.79 -12.44
CA CYS A 494 -7.15 -26.13 -11.99
C CYS A 494 -6.65 -26.68 -10.66
N ASP A 495 -5.45 -26.30 -10.29
CA ASP A 495 -4.91 -26.62 -8.97
C ASP A 495 -5.48 -25.69 -7.89
N ALA A 496 -5.68 -26.22 -6.69
CA ALA A 496 -6.02 -25.39 -5.55
C ALA A 496 -4.79 -24.59 -5.07
N GLY A 497 -5.07 -23.40 -4.52
CA GLY A 497 -4.02 -22.47 -4.09
C GLY A 497 -3.55 -21.50 -5.16
N ALA A 498 -2.56 -20.68 -4.82
CA ALA A 498 -2.10 -19.56 -5.62
C ALA A 498 -1.27 -19.96 -6.86
N VAL A 499 -0.85 -21.23 -6.96
CA VAL A 499 0.10 -21.70 -7.97
C VAL A 499 -0.47 -22.89 -8.73
N GLU A 500 -0.27 -22.92 -10.05
CA GLU A 500 -0.57 -24.04 -10.94
C GLU A 500 0.68 -24.91 -11.11
N ILE A 501 0.57 -26.21 -10.85
CA ILE A 501 1.66 -27.18 -11.05
C ILE A 501 1.67 -27.58 -12.53
N LYS A 502 2.80 -27.46 -13.18
CA LYS A 502 3.02 -27.94 -14.55
C LYS A 502 3.65 -29.31 -14.59
#